data_85c6877018dd086336d5d624ca20ccf7
#
_entry.id   85c6877018dd086336d5d624ca20ccf7
#
_cell.length_a   1.000
_cell.length_b   1.000
_cell.length_c   1.000
_cell.angle_alpha   90.00
_cell.angle_beta   90.00
_cell.angle_gamma   90.00
#
_symmetry.space_group_name_H-M   'P 1'
#
loop_
_entity.id
_entity.type
_entity.pdbx_description
1 polymer ?
#
loop_
_entity_poly.entity_id
_entity_poly.type
_entity_poly.pdbx_seq_one_letter_code
_entity_poly.pdbx_strand_id
1 'polypeptide(L)'
;MYNEALVLIEDLCVLISYLPLNHYGMPSPNRPATNLVNTDLQRENQYDHGSLATIIMNSESLLTAEQKIIYDRIMLAVAAEQGGFFFLDAPGGTGKTFLISLILAKIRSQQKIALAVASSGIAATLLDGGRTAHSTFKLPLDVYNKPDAMCNIKKNSGIAAVLRKSSIIIWDECTMAHKYSLEALNRTMQDLNSNNKIFGGAILLLSGDFRQTLPVIPRSTFAYESNACLKKSFLWRSVETLRLTINMRVKLQNDPSAQIFSEQLLDIGNGKIELQPNTQCILPDNFCTVVQDKNELIQSIFPDIQNNYLNHE
;
A
#
# COMPACT_ATOMS: atom_id res chain seq x y z
N MET A 1 19.94 -30.17 -7.41
CA MET A 1 19.38 -29.85 -8.76
C MET A 1 17.92 -30.26 -8.90
N TYR A 2 17.52 -31.56 -8.90
CA TYR A 2 16.11 -31.96 -9.12
C TYR A 2 15.16 -31.41 -8.04
N ASN A 3 15.49 -31.56 -6.76
CA ASN A 3 14.66 -31.02 -5.67
C ASN A 3 14.61 -29.48 -5.63
N GLU A 4 15.69 -28.83 -6.02
CA GLU A 4 15.74 -27.36 -6.13
C GLU A 4 14.83 -26.84 -7.25
N ALA A 5 14.82 -27.52 -8.40
CA ALA A 5 13.90 -27.23 -9.48
C ALA A 5 12.44 -27.39 -9.04
N LEU A 6 12.11 -28.47 -8.32
CA LEU A 6 10.77 -28.68 -7.76
C LEU A 6 10.39 -27.57 -6.76
N VAL A 7 11.32 -27.10 -5.94
CA VAL A 7 11.09 -25.99 -5.01
C VAL A 7 10.75 -24.72 -5.77
N LEU A 8 11.53 -24.35 -6.80
CA LEU A 8 11.28 -23.16 -7.61
C LEU A 8 9.94 -23.23 -8.36
N ILE A 9 9.60 -24.38 -8.93
CA ILE A 9 8.34 -24.58 -9.62
C ILE A 9 7.17 -24.49 -8.64
N GLU A 10 7.28 -25.10 -7.45
CA GLU A 10 6.23 -25.01 -6.43
C GLU A 10 6.04 -23.59 -5.95
N ASP A 11 7.13 -22.81 -5.76
CA ASP A 11 7.05 -21.41 -5.40
C ASP A 11 6.28 -20.58 -6.44
N LEU A 12 6.50 -20.84 -7.73
CA LEU A 12 5.75 -20.22 -8.82
C LEU A 12 4.28 -20.66 -8.82
N CYS A 13 4.00 -21.96 -8.66
CA CYS A 13 2.63 -22.48 -8.60
C CYS A 13 1.86 -21.88 -7.43
N VAL A 14 2.47 -21.82 -6.24
CA VAL A 14 1.87 -21.22 -5.06
C VAL A 14 1.69 -19.71 -5.23
N LEU A 15 2.61 -19.03 -5.92
CA LEU A 15 2.49 -17.59 -6.20
C LEU A 15 1.32 -17.27 -7.15
N ILE A 16 1.10 -18.11 -8.17
CA ILE A 16 0.11 -17.88 -9.22
C ILE A 16 -1.27 -18.38 -8.84
N SER A 17 -1.35 -19.61 -8.28
CA SER A 17 -2.62 -20.32 -8.08
C SER A 17 -2.90 -20.68 -6.62
N TYR A 18 -1.99 -20.36 -5.69
CA TYR A 18 -2.05 -20.74 -4.27
C TYR A 18 -2.11 -22.24 -4.01
N LEU A 19 -1.75 -23.07 -5.00
CA LEU A 19 -1.82 -24.53 -4.91
C LEU A 19 -0.41 -25.15 -4.97
N PRO A 20 -0.10 -26.15 -4.11
CA PRO A 20 1.17 -26.85 -4.13
C PRO A 20 1.28 -27.81 -5.33
N LEU A 21 2.52 -28.24 -5.64
CA LEU A 21 2.82 -29.07 -6.81
C LEU A 21 2.05 -30.40 -6.86
N ASN A 22 1.75 -30.98 -5.71
CA ASN A 22 0.97 -32.23 -5.65
C ASN A 22 -0.45 -32.06 -6.24
N HIS A 23 -1.01 -30.85 -6.23
CA HIS A 23 -2.30 -30.58 -6.88
C HIS A 23 -2.22 -30.73 -8.41
N TYR A 24 -1.04 -30.55 -8.99
CA TYR A 24 -0.78 -30.69 -10.41
C TYR A 24 -0.20 -32.07 -10.79
N GLY A 25 -0.28 -33.04 -9.87
CA GLY A 25 0.22 -34.39 -10.12
C GLY A 25 1.75 -34.52 -10.08
N MET A 26 2.47 -33.51 -9.64
CA MET A 26 3.92 -33.54 -9.48
C MET A 26 4.32 -33.86 -8.04
N PRO A 27 5.51 -34.50 -7.82
CA PRO A 27 5.97 -34.80 -6.48
C PRO A 27 6.24 -33.51 -5.69
N SER A 28 5.85 -33.49 -4.41
CA SER A 28 6.17 -32.37 -3.52
C SER A 28 7.68 -32.32 -3.26
N PRO A 29 8.31 -31.12 -3.31
CA PRO A 29 9.72 -30.99 -2.98
C PRO A 29 9.98 -31.29 -1.50
N ASN A 30 11.14 -31.86 -1.23
CA ASN A 30 11.61 -31.99 0.14
C ASN A 30 12.15 -30.64 0.62
N ARG A 31 11.44 -30.00 1.55
CA ARG A 31 11.79 -28.68 2.13
C ARG A 31 12.18 -28.88 3.59
N PRO A 32 13.47 -28.90 3.93
CA PRO A 32 13.88 -28.89 5.34
C PRO A 32 13.40 -27.56 5.96
N ALA A 33 12.77 -27.64 7.14
CA ALA A 33 12.14 -26.50 7.82
C ALA A 33 13.10 -25.30 8.03
N THR A 34 14.38 -25.56 8.20
CA THR A 34 15.46 -24.58 8.33
C THR A 34 15.69 -23.77 7.05
N ASN A 35 15.50 -24.38 5.87
CA ASN A 35 15.74 -23.69 4.59
C ASN A 35 14.64 -22.69 4.24
N LEU A 36 13.38 -22.95 4.60
CA LEU A 36 12.26 -22.04 4.34
C LEU A 36 12.40 -20.70 5.08
N VAL A 37 12.81 -20.77 6.36
CA VAL A 37 13.05 -19.55 7.16
C VAL A 37 14.18 -18.72 6.59
N ASN A 38 15.27 -19.37 6.15
CA ASN A 38 16.42 -18.71 5.56
C ASN A 38 16.11 -18.12 4.17
N THR A 39 15.29 -18.79 3.36
CA THR A 39 14.92 -18.33 2.01
C THR A 39 14.11 -17.02 2.05
N ASP A 40 13.12 -16.91 2.93
CA ASP A 40 12.32 -15.70 3.05
C ASP A 40 13.17 -14.51 3.55
N LEU A 41 14.05 -14.73 4.53
CA LEU A 41 14.99 -13.72 5.02
C LEU A 41 16.04 -13.34 3.97
N GLN A 42 16.56 -14.33 3.23
CA GLN A 42 17.52 -14.08 2.15
C GLN A 42 16.91 -13.21 1.04
N ARG A 43 15.66 -13.48 0.65
CA ARG A 43 14.95 -12.69 -0.36
C ARG A 43 14.83 -11.21 0.05
N GLU A 44 14.58 -10.93 1.32
CA GLU A 44 14.49 -9.55 1.82
C GLU A 44 15.85 -8.86 1.94
N ASN A 45 16.96 -9.60 1.81
CA ASN A 45 18.33 -9.06 1.84
C ASN A 45 19.02 -9.06 0.46
N GLN A 46 18.36 -9.56 -0.59
CA GLN A 46 18.94 -9.69 -1.94
C GLN A 46 18.81 -8.44 -2.81
N TYR A 47 18.75 -7.26 -2.21
CA TYR A 47 18.73 -6.02 -2.98
C TYR A 47 20.13 -5.63 -3.46
N ASP A 48 20.23 -5.17 -4.70
CA ASP A 48 21.49 -4.67 -5.25
C ASP A 48 21.88 -3.34 -4.62
N HIS A 49 22.95 -3.35 -3.85
CA HIS A 49 23.44 -2.17 -3.14
C HIS A 49 23.87 -1.03 -4.08
N GLY A 50 24.35 -1.34 -5.30
CA GLY A 50 24.71 -0.34 -6.29
C GLY A 50 23.48 0.42 -6.79
N SER A 51 22.44 -0.30 -7.14
CA SER A 51 21.14 0.27 -7.54
C SER A 51 20.51 1.11 -6.41
N LEU A 52 20.54 0.61 -5.17
CA LEU A 52 20.03 1.36 -4.02
C LEU A 52 20.81 2.66 -3.79
N ALA A 53 22.13 2.63 -3.86
CA ALA A 53 22.98 3.82 -3.71
C ALA A 53 22.68 4.86 -4.80
N THR A 54 22.47 4.41 -6.04
CA THR A 54 22.09 5.28 -7.17
C THR A 54 20.74 5.94 -6.94
N ILE A 55 19.73 5.19 -6.51
CA ILE A 55 18.40 5.74 -6.17
C ILE A 55 18.52 6.81 -5.09
N ILE A 56 19.25 6.54 -4.01
CA ILE A 56 19.42 7.47 -2.89
C ILE A 56 20.12 8.75 -3.36
N MET A 57 21.24 8.63 -4.07
CA MET A 57 22.01 9.77 -4.54
C MET A 57 21.21 10.68 -5.48
N ASN A 58 20.43 10.09 -6.38
CA ASN A 58 19.62 10.83 -7.34
C ASN A 58 18.34 11.43 -6.74
N SER A 59 17.81 10.84 -5.67
CA SER A 59 16.46 11.19 -5.17
C SER A 59 16.49 12.04 -3.89
N GLU A 60 17.50 11.88 -3.02
CA GLU A 60 17.52 12.55 -1.71
C GLU A 60 17.60 14.08 -1.84
N SER A 61 18.31 14.58 -2.86
CA SER A 61 18.42 16.01 -3.17
C SER A 61 17.15 16.62 -3.81
N LEU A 62 16.25 15.78 -4.32
CA LEU A 62 15.01 16.21 -4.97
C LEU A 62 13.81 16.34 -4.00
N LEU A 63 14.01 15.94 -2.74
CA LEU A 63 12.96 16.04 -1.73
C LEU A 63 12.53 17.50 -1.53
N THR A 64 11.21 17.73 -1.55
CA THR A 64 10.66 19.01 -1.09
C THR A 64 10.85 19.15 0.43
N ALA A 65 10.69 20.36 0.96
CA ALA A 65 10.81 20.60 2.40
C ALA A 65 9.83 19.71 3.22
N GLU A 66 8.57 19.56 2.75
CA GLU A 66 7.60 18.66 3.40
C GLU A 66 8.06 17.19 3.35
N GLN A 67 8.49 16.72 2.19
CA GLN A 67 8.97 15.35 2.01
C GLN A 67 10.21 15.08 2.86
N LYS A 68 11.12 16.05 2.96
CA LYS A 68 12.34 15.94 3.77
C LYS A 68 12.02 15.80 5.25
N ILE A 69 11.11 16.60 5.79
CA ILE A 69 10.66 16.51 7.18
C ILE A 69 10.09 15.12 7.48
N ILE A 70 9.27 14.58 6.59
CA ILE A 70 8.67 13.25 6.75
C ILE A 70 9.74 12.16 6.65
N TYR A 71 10.62 12.26 5.67
CA TYR A 71 11.75 11.35 5.49
C TYR A 71 12.61 11.29 6.77
N ASP A 72 13.04 12.43 7.26
CA ASP A 72 13.88 12.53 8.46
C ASP A 72 13.17 11.99 9.70
N ARG A 73 11.84 12.27 9.84
CA ARG A 73 11.02 11.74 10.94
C ARG A 73 10.96 10.21 10.95
N ILE A 74 10.76 9.59 9.77
CA ILE A 74 10.72 8.13 9.65
C ILE A 74 12.11 7.53 9.88
N MET A 75 13.17 8.13 9.29
CA MET A 75 14.54 7.65 9.49
C MET A 75 14.98 7.73 10.96
N LEU A 76 14.56 8.78 11.68
CA LEU A 76 14.80 8.90 13.11
C LEU A 76 14.08 7.79 13.91
N ALA A 77 12.83 7.48 13.56
CA ALA A 77 12.10 6.39 14.21
C ALA A 77 12.78 5.03 13.99
N VAL A 78 13.25 4.77 12.75
CA VAL A 78 13.98 3.54 12.39
C VAL A 78 15.32 3.45 13.14
N ALA A 79 16.00 4.57 13.34
CA ALA A 79 17.26 4.62 14.09
C ALA A 79 17.05 4.41 15.60
N ALA A 80 15.94 4.91 16.14
CA ALA A 80 15.61 4.78 17.58
C ALA A 80 15.15 3.38 17.98
N GLU A 81 14.66 2.55 17.06
CA GLU A 81 14.19 1.17 17.29
C GLU A 81 13.09 1.04 18.39
N GLN A 82 12.36 2.13 18.64
CA GLN A 82 11.34 2.18 19.70
C GLN A 82 9.92 1.83 19.23
N GLY A 83 9.80 1.41 17.97
CA GLY A 83 8.52 1.23 17.32
C GLY A 83 7.92 2.55 16.85
N GLY A 84 6.78 2.47 16.17
CA GLY A 84 6.08 3.65 15.69
C GLY A 84 4.85 3.30 14.86
N PHE A 85 3.83 4.14 14.93
CA PHE A 85 2.63 3.97 14.12
C PHE A 85 2.29 5.27 13.40
N PHE A 86 2.52 5.30 12.10
CA PHE A 86 2.44 6.50 11.26
C PHE A 86 1.39 6.34 10.16
N PHE A 87 0.77 7.44 9.80
CA PHE A 87 -0.08 7.53 8.61
C PHE A 87 0.37 8.71 7.74
N LEU A 88 0.78 8.42 6.52
CA LEU A 88 1.11 9.39 5.49
C LEU A 88 -0.17 9.76 4.71
N ASP A 89 -0.79 10.87 5.09
CA ASP A 89 -1.92 11.48 4.37
C ASP A 89 -1.38 12.23 3.16
N ALA A 90 -1.56 11.66 1.99
CA ALA A 90 -0.94 12.15 0.76
C ALA A 90 -1.93 12.11 -0.40
N PRO A 91 -2.56 13.24 -0.76
CA PRO A 91 -3.37 13.36 -1.97
C PRO A 91 -2.62 12.93 -3.22
N GLY A 92 -3.38 12.59 -4.27
CA GLY A 92 -2.80 12.23 -5.56
C GLY A 92 -1.85 13.31 -6.09
N GLY A 93 -0.71 12.91 -6.64
CA GLY A 93 0.27 13.83 -7.23
C GLY A 93 1.26 14.47 -6.25
N THR A 94 1.19 14.19 -4.94
CA THR A 94 2.10 14.79 -3.93
C THR A 94 3.48 14.12 -3.84
N GLY A 95 3.74 13.09 -4.66
CA GLY A 95 5.02 12.36 -4.65
C GLY A 95 5.11 11.29 -3.55
N LYS A 96 3.97 10.77 -3.06
CA LYS A 96 3.90 9.69 -2.07
C LYS A 96 4.79 8.50 -2.41
N THR A 97 4.62 7.92 -3.61
CA THR A 97 5.37 6.75 -4.06
C THR A 97 6.87 7.03 -4.16
N PHE A 98 7.26 8.22 -4.63
CA PHE A 98 8.66 8.67 -4.67
C PHE A 98 9.30 8.67 -3.28
N LEU A 99 8.61 9.26 -2.30
CA LEU A 99 9.08 9.32 -0.91
C LEU A 99 9.19 7.92 -0.30
N ILE A 100 8.19 7.06 -0.49
CA ILE A 100 8.18 5.67 -0.01
C ILE A 100 9.33 4.88 -0.63
N SER A 101 9.56 4.99 -1.94
CA SER A 101 10.66 4.30 -2.63
C SER A 101 12.03 4.72 -2.10
N LEU A 102 12.21 6.00 -1.80
CA LEU A 102 13.45 6.49 -1.20
C LEU A 102 13.65 5.98 0.24
N ILE A 103 12.61 5.97 1.07
CA ILE A 103 12.65 5.41 2.43
C ILE A 103 13.03 3.92 2.37
N LEU A 104 12.39 3.14 1.49
CA LEU A 104 12.69 1.72 1.30
C LEU A 104 14.16 1.52 0.88
N ALA A 105 14.62 2.27 -0.14
CA ALA A 105 15.98 2.18 -0.63
C ALA A 105 17.01 2.51 0.48
N LYS A 106 16.77 3.57 1.26
CA LYS A 106 17.67 3.97 2.34
C LYS A 106 17.79 2.92 3.44
N ILE A 107 16.67 2.34 3.87
CA ILE A 107 16.68 1.34 4.94
C ILE A 107 17.34 0.03 4.45
N ARG A 108 17.02 -0.40 3.22
CA ARG A 108 17.61 -1.59 2.60
C ARG A 108 19.11 -1.44 2.33
N SER A 109 19.58 -0.23 1.98
CA SER A 109 21.03 0.05 1.82
C SER A 109 21.81 -0.13 3.12
N GLN A 110 21.14 -0.05 4.27
CA GLN A 110 21.71 -0.30 5.60
C GLN A 110 21.62 -1.78 6.02
N GLN A 111 21.32 -2.69 5.08
CA GLN A 111 21.10 -4.12 5.35
C GLN A 111 19.98 -4.41 6.37
N LYS A 112 19.02 -3.49 6.49
CA LYS A 112 17.82 -3.63 7.31
C LYS A 112 16.64 -4.07 6.45
N ILE A 113 15.73 -4.85 7.05
CA ILE A 113 14.54 -5.32 6.35
C ILE A 113 13.47 -4.23 6.35
N ALA A 114 13.07 -3.79 5.15
CA ALA A 114 11.98 -2.85 4.92
C ALA A 114 10.93 -3.51 4.01
N LEU A 115 9.78 -3.85 4.57
CA LEU A 115 8.70 -4.51 3.83
C LEU A 115 7.84 -3.48 3.10
N ALA A 116 7.68 -3.68 1.80
CA ALA A 116 6.76 -2.94 0.95
C ALA A 116 5.48 -3.75 0.73
N VAL A 117 4.35 -3.22 1.19
CA VAL A 117 3.05 -3.87 1.13
C VAL A 117 2.03 -2.89 0.56
N ALA A 118 1.06 -3.39 -0.21
CA ALA A 118 -0.05 -2.56 -0.69
C ALA A 118 -1.39 -3.29 -0.62
N SER A 119 -2.49 -2.53 -0.61
CA SER A 119 -3.84 -3.11 -0.54
C SER A 119 -4.28 -3.73 -1.86
N SER A 120 -3.71 -3.34 -3.00
CA SER A 120 -4.02 -3.90 -4.32
C SER A 120 -2.77 -4.44 -5.03
N GLY A 121 -2.97 -5.35 -5.99
CA GLY A 121 -1.88 -5.89 -6.81
C GLY A 121 -1.18 -4.79 -7.62
N ILE A 122 -1.95 -3.89 -8.23
CA ILE A 122 -1.41 -2.78 -9.04
C ILE A 122 -0.54 -1.86 -8.16
N ALA A 123 -1.02 -1.46 -6.99
CA ALA A 123 -0.23 -0.62 -6.09
C ALA A 123 1.04 -1.33 -5.60
N ALA A 124 1.00 -2.65 -5.39
CA ALA A 124 2.16 -3.43 -5.00
C ALA A 124 3.27 -3.43 -6.08
N THR A 125 2.92 -3.46 -7.37
CA THR A 125 3.90 -3.43 -8.46
C THR A 125 4.62 -2.09 -8.61
N LEU A 126 4.09 -1.02 -8.04
CA LEU A 126 4.74 0.30 -8.04
C LEU A 126 5.85 0.43 -6.99
N LEU A 127 5.93 -0.51 -6.07
CA LEU A 127 6.94 -0.53 -5.01
C LEU A 127 7.95 -1.64 -5.27
N ASP A 128 9.24 -1.33 -5.19
CA ASP A 128 10.29 -2.33 -5.35
C ASP A 128 10.17 -3.42 -4.27
N GLY A 129 10.09 -4.69 -4.70
CA GLY A 129 9.82 -5.84 -3.83
C GLY A 129 8.41 -5.82 -3.19
N GLY A 130 7.49 -5.01 -3.72
CA GLY A 130 6.15 -4.84 -3.19
C GLY A 130 5.27 -6.09 -3.36
N ARG A 131 4.46 -6.38 -2.35
CA ARG A 131 3.51 -7.48 -2.29
C ARG A 131 2.17 -7.02 -1.74
N THR A 132 1.10 -7.76 -2.03
CA THR A 132 -0.20 -7.42 -1.46
C THR A 132 -0.25 -7.72 0.04
N ALA A 133 -1.03 -6.94 0.80
CA ALA A 133 -1.24 -7.14 2.23
C ALA A 133 -1.78 -8.54 2.55
N HIS A 134 -2.73 -9.04 1.76
CA HIS A 134 -3.27 -10.38 1.92
C HIS A 134 -2.22 -11.48 1.75
N SER A 135 -1.35 -11.33 0.75
CA SER A 135 -0.24 -12.27 0.50
C SER A 135 0.81 -12.23 1.61
N THR A 136 1.23 -11.03 2.02
CA THR A 136 2.31 -10.83 3.00
C THR A 136 1.88 -11.19 4.41
N PHE A 137 0.72 -10.69 4.84
CA PHE A 137 0.24 -10.89 6.21
C PHE A 137 -0.62 -12.14 6.36
N LYS A 138 -0.90 -12.86 5.26
CA LYS A 138 -1.82 -14.02 5.28
C LYS A 138 -3.15 -13.66 5.94
N LEU A 139 -3.69 -12.50 5.58
CA LEU A 139 -4.98 -12.04 6.09
C LEU A 139 -6.10 -13.00 5.72
N PRO A 140 -7.03 -13.35 6.63
CA PRO A 140 -8.21 -14.10 6.28
C PRO A 140 -9.04 -13.37 5.23
N LEU A 141 -9.53 -14.08 4.22
CA LEU A 141 -10.35 -13.47 3.15
C LEU A 141 -11.68 -12.93 3.68
N ASP A 142 -12.18 -13.49 4.77
CA ASP A 142 -13.41 -13.11 5.45
C ASP A 142 -13.18 -12.25 6.71
N VAL A 143 -12.06 -11.53 6.76
CA VAL A 143 -11.64 -10.71 7.91
C VAL A 143 -12.71 -9.69 8.34
N TYR A 144 -13.51 -9.20 7.38
CA TYR A 144 -14.59 -8.24 7.65
C TYR A 144 -15.70 -8.78 8.55
N ASN A 145 -15.84 -10.12 8.64
CA ASN A 145 -16.81 -10.79 9.52
C ASN A 145 -16.19 -11.25 10.85
N LYS A 146 -14.89 -11.05 11.06
CA LYS A 146 -14.16 -11.61 12.21
C LYS A 146 -13.40 -10.51 12.97
N PRO A 147 -14.03 -9.84 13.94
CA PRO A 147 -13.40 -8.78 14.73
C PRO A 147 -12.10 -9.22 15.43
N ASP A 148 -12.06 -10.48 15.88
CA ASP A 148 -10.92 -11.04 16.62
C ASP A 148 -9.96 -11.87 15.76
N ALA A 149 -10.04 -11.72 14.43
CA ALA A 149 -9.15 -12.44 13.51
C ALA A 149 -7.68 -12.16 13.82
N MET A 150 -6.85 -13.16 13.56
CA MET A 150 -5.40 -13.06 13.45
C MET A 150 -4.97 -13.44 12.04
N CYS A 151 -3.79 -13.01 11.65
CA CYS A 151 -3.17 -13.43 10.40
C CYS A 151 -2.80 -14.92 10.46
N ASN A 152 -2.96 -15.65 9.35
CA ASN A 152 -2.66 -17.09 9.28
C ASN A 152 -1.14 -17.33 9.18
N ILE A 153 -0.38 -16.85 10.16
CA ILE A 153 1.08 -16.93 10.20
C ILE A 153 1.52 -17.84 11.36
N LYS A 154 2.23 -18.91 11.04
CA LYS A 154 2.82 -19.80 12.06
C LYS A 154 4.08 -19.14 12.65
N LYS A 155 4.26 -19.17 13.98
CA LYS A 155 5.40 -18.54 14.69
C LYS A 155 6.78 -18.95 14.15
N ASN A 156 6.92 -20.18 13.67
CA ASN A 156 8.17 -20.74 13.16
C ASN A 156 8.28 -20.65 11.62
N SER A 157 7.43 -19.88 10.95
CA SER A 157 7.50 -19.70 9.49
C SER A 157 8.52 -18.62 9.10
N GLY A 158 8.99 -18.69 7.83
CA GLY A 158 9.89 -17.68 7.28
C GLY A 158 9.32 -16.28 7.33
N ILE A 159 8.03 -16.13 6.97
CA ILE A 159 7.36 -14.82 7.04
C ILE A 159 7.27 -14.28 8.48
N ALA A 160 7.08 -15.14 9.49
CA ALA A 160 7.13 -14.71 10.89
C ALA A 160 8.51 -14.20 11.28
N ALA A 161 9.58 -14.84 10.79
CA ALA A 161 10.96 -14.39 11.02
C ALA A 161 11.23 -13.05 10.32
N VAL A 162 10.73 -12.87 9.09
CA VAL A 162 10.83 -11.60 8.36
C VAL A 162 10.10 -10.49 9.11
N LEU A 163 8.85 -10.70 9.52
CA LEU A 163 8.05 -9.71 10.26
C LEU A 163 8.73 -9.30 11.59
N ARG A 164 9.28 -10.26 12.34
CA ARG A 164 10.02 -9.95 13.59
C ARG A 164 11.28 -9.12 13.37
N LYS A 165 11.97 -9.33 12.24
CA LYS A 165 13.22 -8.64 11.91
C LYS A 165 13.01 -7.37 11.11
N SER A 166 11.77 -7.07 10.69
CA SER A 166 11.48 -5.87 9.91
C SER A 166 11.72 -4.62 10.73
N SER A 167 12.58 -3.74 10.22
CA SER A 167 12.80 -2.41 10.80
C SER A 167 11.63 -1.48 10.52
N ILE A 168 10.96 -1.68 9.39
CA ILE A 168 9.73 -0.96 9.03
C ILE A 168 8.85 -1.84 8.14
N ILE A 169 7.55 -1.68 8.29
CA ILE A 169 6.52 -2.19 7.38
C ILE A 169 5.81 -0.98 6.78
N ILE A 170 5.83 -0.83 5.46
CA ILE A 170 5.12 0.23 4.74
C ILE A 170 3.92 -0.39 4.04
N TRP A 171 2.72 0.10 4.36
CA TRP A 171 1.48 -0.38 3.76
C TRP A 171 0.82 0.74 2.96
N ASP A 172 1.04 0.71 1.65
CA ASP A 172 0.47 1.69 0.72
C ASP A 172 -0.97 1.35 0.32
N GLU A 173 -1.71 2.40 -0.07
CA GLU A 173 -3.14 2.36 -0.36
C GLU A 173 -3.96 1.67 0.76
N CYS A 174 -3.56 1.92 2.01
CA CYS A 174 -4.16 1.29 3.18
C CYS A 174 -5.64 1.65 3.37
N THR A 175 -6.10 2.76 2.80
CA THR A 175 -7.50 3.24 2.89
C THR A 175 -8.52 2.27 2.31
N MET A 176 -8.09 1.39 1.40
CA MET A 176 -8.91 0.31 0.83
C MET A 176 -9.09 -0.88 1.79
N ALA A 177 -8.30 -0.95 2.87
CA ALA A 177 -8.33 -2.08 3.78
C ALA A 177 -9.41 -1.93 4.86
N HIS A 178 -10.02 -3.05 5.26
CA HIS A 178 -10.94 -3.09 6.40
C HIS A 178 -10.19 -2.89 7.72
N LYS A 179 -10.77 -2.15 8.69
CA LYS A 179 -10.14 -1.91 10.00
C LYS A 179 -9.70 -3.20 10.72
N TYR A 180 -10.45 -4.29 10.57
CA TYR A 180 -10.10 -5.58 11.18
C TYR A 180 -8.83 -6.20 10.58
N SER A 181 -8.43 -5.84 9.35
CA SER A 181 -7.15 -6.26 8.78
C SER A 181 -5.97 -5.62 9.54
N LEU A 182 -6.09 -4.34 9.88
CA LEU A 182 -5.09 -3.64 10.70
C LEU A 182 -5.03 -4.22 12.13
N GLU A 183 -6.19 -4.49 12.71
CA GLU A 183 -6.30 -5.06 14.05
C GLU A 183 -5.79 -6.51 14.10
N ALA A 184 -6.05 -7.32 13.06
CA ALA A 184 -5.49 -8.66 12.91
C ALA A 184 -3.96 -8.63 12.82
N LEU A 185 -3.41 -7.70 12.04
CA LEU A 185 -1.96 -7.51 11.97
C LEU A 185 -1.39 -7.13 13.33
N ASN A 186 -2.02 -6.19 14.05
CA ASN A 186 -1.57 -5.80 15.38
C ASN A 186 -1.51 -6.99 16.34
N ARG A 187 -2.59 -7.77 16.45
CA ARG A 187 -2.64 -8.97 17.32
C ARG A 187 -1.56 -9.98 16.94
N THR A 188 -1.39 -10.20 15.65
CA THR A 188 -0.36 -11.12 15.14
C THR A 188 1.06 -10.65 15.49
N MET A 189 1.36 -9.37 15.30
CA MET A 189 2.69 -8.81 15.63
C MET A 189 2.97 -8.86 17.14
N GLN A 190 1.96 -8.60 17.98
CA GLN A 190 2.06 -8.75 19.44
C GLN A 190 2.37 -10.20 19.83
N ASP A 191 1.69 -11.18 19.22
CA ASP A 191 1.94 -12.60 19.46
C ASP A 191 3.32 -13.05 18.96
N LEU A 192 3.74 -12.61 17.77
CA LEU A 192 5.05 -12.92 17.20
C LEU A 192 6.20 -12.36 18.04
N ASN A 193 6.06 -11.14 18.55
CA ASN A 193 7.09 -10.47 19.34
C ASN A 193 6.93 -10.67 20.86
N SER A 194 5.91 -11.44 21.28
CA SER A 194 5.61 -11.77 22.67
C SER A 194 5.57 -10.53 23.58
N ASN A 195 4.94 -9.44 23.09
CA ASN A 195 4.73 -8.22 23.86
C ASN A 195 3.41 -7.52 23.48
N ASN A 196 2.91 -6.63 24.34
CA ASN A 196 1.63 -5.95 24.16
C ASN A 196 1.75 -4.54 23.56
N LYS A 197 2.94 -4.14 23.08
CA LYS A 197 3.10 -2.87 22.39
C LYS A 197 2.30 -2.88 21.08
N ILE A 198 1.90 -1.71 20.60
CA ILE A 198 1.24 -1.57 19.30
C ILE A 198 2.15 -2.19 18.22
N PHE A 199 1.58 -3.07 17.40
CA PHE A 199 2.29 -3.89 16.40
C PHE A 199 3.50 -4.64 16.96
N GLY A 200 3.44 -5.07 18.23
CA GLY A 200 4.56 -5.76 18.87
C GLY A 200 5.85 -4.93 18.93
N GLY A 201 5.76 -3.60 18.87
CA GLY A 201 6.90 -2.68 18.87
C GLY A 201 7.53 -2.47 17.48
N ALA A 202 6.98 -3.01 16.40
CA ALA A 202 7.44 -2.73 15.04
C ALA A 202 7.04 -1.31 14.59
N ILE A 203 7.74 -0.78 13.58
CA ILE A 203 7.34 0.45 12.93
C ILE A 203 6.39 0.11 11.78
N LEU A 204 5.19 0.69 11.80
CA LEU A 204 4.22 0.61 10.71
C LEU A 204 3.96 2.00 10.15
N LEU A 205 4.25 2.18 8.86
CA LEU A 205 3.89 3.35 8.09
C LEU A 205 2.75 2.98 7.14
N LEU A 206 1.55 3.45 7.45
CA LEU A 206 0.41 3.43 6.55
C LEU A 206 0.50 4.61 5.58
N SER A 207 0.09 4.43 4.34
CA SER A 207 -0.03 5.54 3.38
C SER A 207 -1.29 5.41 2.53
N GLY A 208 -1.86 6.53 2.14
CA GLY A 208 -3.07 6.58 1.32
C GLY A 208 -3.78 7.91 1.37
N ASP A 209 -4.93 7.95 0.73
CA ASP A 209 -5.80 9.14 0.68
C ASP A 209 -7.26 8.73 0.94
N PHE A 210 -7.79 9.11 2.08
CA PHE A 210 -9.19 8.81 2.46
C PHE A 210 -10.25 9.53 1.61
N ARG A 211 -9.84 10.44 0.72
CA ARG A 211 -10.74 11.11 -0.22
C ARG A 211 -11.05 10.25 -1.44
N GLN A 212 -10.23 9.21 -1.70
CA GLN A 212 -10.32 8.40 -2.90
C GLN A 212 -11.27 7.23 -2.74
N THR A 213 -10.98 6.30 -1.83
CA THR A 213 -11.74 5.05 -1.69
C THR A 213 -11.94 4.66 -0.23
N LEU A 214 -13.08 4.03 0.03
CA LEU A 214 -13.38 3.32 1.27
C LEU A 214 -13.22 1.80 1.05
N PRO A 215 -13.11 1.01 2.14
CA PRO A 215 -13.15 -0.44 2.02
C PRO A 215 -14.43 -0.92 1.35
N VAL A 216 -14.30 -1.73 0.32
CA VAL A 216 -15.47 -2.32 -0.37
C VAL A 216 -15.90 -3.59 0.35
N ILE A 217 -17.14 -3.63 0.80
CA ILE A 217 -17.76 -4.81 1.43
C ILE A 217 -18.90 -5.28 0.55
N PRO A 218 -18.86 -6.51 0.00
CA PRO A 218 -19.90 -7.00 -0.88
C PRO A 218 -21.28 -6.94 -0.22
N ARG A 219 -22.27 -6.39 -0.94
CA ARG A 219 -23.68 -6.25 -0.50
C ARG A 219 -23.85 -5.42 0.78
N SER A 220 -22.94 -4.50 1.05
CA SER A 220 -22.96 -3.63 2.21
C SER A 220 -23.73 -2.34 1.97
N THR A 221 -24.00 -1.61 3.05
CA THR A 221 -24.51 -0.24 3.01
C THR A 221 -23.37 0.73 3.25
N PHE A 222 -23.53 2.00 2.82
CA PHE A 222 -22.55 3.06 3.06
C PHE A 222 -22.17 3.22 4.55
N ALA A 223 -23.14 3.04 5.46
CA ALA A 223 -22.86 3.09 6.90
C ALA A 223 -21.90 1.98 7.34
N TYR A 224 -22.04 0.77 6.79
CA TYR A 224 -21.12 -0.34 7.05
C TYR A 224 -19.73 -0.09 6.48
N GLU A 225 -19.62 0.40 5.25
CA GLU A 225 -18.34 0.75 4.60
C GLU A 225 -17.64 1.86 5.36
N SER A 226 -18.37 2.89 5.76
CA SER A 226 -17.85 3.95 6.62
C SER A 226 -17.31 3.44 7.96
N ASN A 227 -18.03 2.48 8.58
CA ASN A 227 -17.57 1.85 9.83
C ASN A 227 -16.40 0.89 9.64
N ALA A 228 -16.21 0.37 8.44
CA ALA A 228 -15.06 -0.48 8.08
C ALA A 228 -13.74 0.29 7.94
N CYS A 229 -13.80 1.61 7.78
CA CYS A 229 -12.66 2.48 7.58
C CYS A 229 -11.62 2.34 8.71
N LEU A 230 -10.33 2.40 8.36
CA LEU A 230 -9.22 2.31 9.32
C LEU A 230 -9.32 3.35 10.44
N LYS A 231 -9.84 4.56 10.15
CA LYS A 231 -10.09 5.61 11.15
C LYS A 231 -11.06 5.19 12.26
N LYS A 232 -11.86 4.14 12.05
CA LYS A 232 -12.78 3.57 13.05
C LYS A 232 -12.13 2.45 13.88
N SER A 233 -10.89 2.08 13.62
CA SER A 233 -10.15 1.17 14.47
C SER A 233 -9.76 1.83 15.80
N PHE A 234 -9.77 1.07 16.89
CA PHE A 234 -9.27 1.55 18.17
C PHE A 234 -7.79 1.91 18.14
N LEU A 235 -7.03 1.36 17.20
CA LEU A 235 -5.61 1.66 17.01
C LEU A 235 -5.40 3.09 16.48
N TRP A 236 -6.37 3.65 15.75
CA TRP A 236 -6.20 4.92 15.05
C TRP A 236 -5.88 6.10 15.98
N ARG A 237 -6.34 6.05 17.23
CA ARG A 237 -6.04 7.08 18.24
C ARG A 237 -4.55 7.23 18.57
N SER A 238 -3.75 6.22 18.23
CA SER A 238 -2.30 6.18 18.49
C SER A 238 -1.45 6.48 17.26
N VAL A 239 -2.08 6.82 16.13
CA VAL A 239 -1.39 7.10 14.88
C VAL A 239 -0.81 8.53 14.89
N GLU A 240 0.44 8.67 14.50
CA GLU A 240 1.04 9.95 14.15
C GLU A 240 0.78 10.24 12.68
N THR A 241 0.05 11.32 12.38
CA THR A 241 -0.29 11.67 10.99
C THR A 241 0.75 12.62 10.42
N LEU A 242 1.36 12.20 9.31
CA LEU A 242 2.29 12.95 8.49
C LEU A 242 1.56 13.36 7.20
N ARG A 243 1.70 14.61 6.74
CA ARG A 243 0.93 15.14 5.61
C ARG A 243 1.80 15.66 4.51
N LEU A 244 1.44 15.32 3.26
CA LEU A 244 1.91 15.96 2.05
C LEU A 244 0.78 16.82 1.48
N THR A 245 1.06 18.07 1.19
CA THR A 245 0.04 19.03 0.68
C THR A 245 0.37 19.55 -0.72
N ILE A 246 1.64 19.59 -1.08
CA ILE A 246 2.10 20.14 -2.36
C ILE A 246 1.88 19.13 -3.48
N ASN A 247 1.04 19.49 -4.46
CA ASN A 247 0.86 18.67 -5.67
C ASN A 247 2.06 18.82 -6.61
N MET A 248 2.98 17.89 -6.56
CA MET A 248 4.20 17.88 -7.37
C MET A 248 3.91 17.66 -8.86
N ARG A 249 2.84 16.92 -9.19
CA ARG A 249 2.44 16.69 -10.59
C ARG A 249 2.09 17.99 -11.29
N VAL A 250 1.28 18.82 -10.64
CA VAL A 250 0.92 20.14 -11.14
C VAL A 250 2.11 21.07 -11.19
N LYS A 251 2.91 21.09 -10.11
CA LYS A 251 4.12 21.94 -10.02
C LYS A 251 5.13 21.67 -11.13
N LEU A 252 5.30 20.41 -11.54
CA LEU A 252 6.22 20.03 -12.61
C LEU A 252 5.67 20.36 -14.00
N GLN A 253 4.35 20.46 -14.18
CA GLN A 253 3.73 20.79 -15.47
C GLN A 253 3.75 22.28 -15.76
N ASN A 254 3.94 23.16 -14.77
CA ASN A 254 3.91 24.62 -14.89
C ASN A 254 2.62 25.16 -15.57
N ASP A 255 1.49 24.47 -15.38
CA ASP A 255 0.20 24.83 -15.94
C ASP A 255 -0.70 25.46 -14.84
N PRO A 256 -1.01 26.76 -14.93
CA PRO A 256 -1.89 27.41 -13.95
C PRO A 256 -3.32 26.85 -13.92
N SER A 257 -3.82 26.32 -15.04
CA SER A 257 -5.15 25.71 -15.11
C SER A 257 -5.20 24.40 -14.35
N ALA A 258 -4.14 23.60 -14.41
CA ALA A 258 -3.99 22.37 -13.65
C ALA A 258 -3.95 22.62 -12.13
N GLN A 259 -3.39 23.77 -11.69
CA GLN A 259 -3.40 24.14 -10.27
C GLN A 259 -4.83 24.39 -9.78
N ILE A 260 -5.62 25.20 -10.48
CA ILE A 260 -7.01 25.50 -10.13
C ILE A 260 -7.85 24.23 -10.10
N PHE A 261 -7.70 23.37 -11.12
CA PHE A 261 -8.42 22.10 -11.19
C PHE A 261 -8.05 21.16 -10.05
N SER A 262 -6.76 21.09 -9.67
CA SER A 262 -6.30 20.31 -8.54
C SER A 262 -6.90 20.77 -7.21
N GLU A 263 -7.00 22.08 -6.98
CA GLU A 263 -7.62 22.67 -5.80
C GLU A 263 -9.13 22.37 -5.75
N GLN A 264 -9.83 22.48 -6.88
CA GLN A 264 -11.24 22.10 -6.98
C GLN A 264 -11.47 20.63 -6.66
N LEU A 265 -10.62 19.72 -7.18
CA LEU A 265 -10.68 18.28 -6.85
C LEU A 265 -10.49 18.03 -5.35
N LEU A 266 -9.54 18.73 -4.71
CA LEU A 266 -9.33 18.61 -3.27
C LEU A 266 -10.53 19.13 -2.46
N ASP A 267 -11.16 20.20 -2.89
CA ASP A 267 -12.34 20.77 -2.22
C ASP A 267 -13.55 19.85 -2.35
N ILE A 268 -13.72 19.20 -3.51
CA ILE A 268 -14.70 18.13 -3.70
C ILE A 268 -14.41 16.98 -2.72
N GLY A 269 -13.19 16.47 -2.70
CA GLY A 269 -12.79 15.36 -1.85
C GLY A 269 -12.86 15.67 -0.36
N ASN A 270 -12.70 16.92 0.04
CA ASN A 270 -12.84 17.41 1.42
C ASN A 270 -14.30 17.71 1.81
N GLY A 271 -15.26 17.60 0.89
CA GLY A 271 -16.68 17.91 1.14
C GLY A 271 -16.95 19.40 1.36
N LYS A 272 -16.13 20.28 0.79
CA LYS A 272 -16.30 21.75 0.93
C LYS A 272 -17.22 22.36 -0.11
N ILE A 273 -17.79 21.55 -1.00
CA ILE A 273 -18.71 22.00 -2.04
C ILE A 273 -20.11 22.18 -1.46
N GLU A 274 -20.82 23.20 -1.92
CA GLU A 274 -22.22 23.42 -1.56
C GLU A 274 -23.10 22.27 -2.07
N LEU A 275 -23.93 21.75 -1.17
CA LEU A 275 -24.92 20.74 -1.47
C LEU A 275 -26.27 21.39 -1.71
N GLN A 276 -26.97 21.00 -2.77
CA GLN A 276 -28.39 21.34 -2.92
C GLN A 276 -29.23 20.62 -1.87
N PRO A 277 -30.48 21.10 -1.59
CA PRO A 277 -31.38 20.46 -0.62
C PRO A 277 -31.67 18.99 -0.89
N ASN A 278 -31.48 18.53 -2.13
CA ASN A 278 -31.64 17.13 -2.56
C ASN A 278 -30.36 16.28 -2.47
N THR A 279 -29.32 16.75 -1.77
CA THR A 279 -28.01 16.08 -1.62
C THR A 279 -27.16 16.00 -2.90
N GLN A 280 -27.48 16.75 -3.94
CA GLN A 280 -26.64 16.84 -5.14
C GLN A 280 -25.53 17.88 -4.95
N CYS A 281 -24.31 17.55 -5.38
CA CYS A 281 -23.18 18.50 -5.43
C CYS A 281 -23.36 19.48 -6.60
N ILE A 282 -23.14 20.76 -6.33
CA ILE A 282 -22.98 21.77 -7.38
C ILE A 282 -21.50 21.79 -7.76
N LEU A 283 -21.18 21.30 -8.94
CA LEU A 283 -19.82 21.39 -9.46
C LEU A 283 -19.51 22.85 -9.83
N PRO A 284 -18.26 23.31 -9.63
CA PRO A 284 -17.86 24.65 -10.07
C PRO A 284 -18.09 24.85 -11.57
N ASP A 285 -18.40 26.08 -11.99
CA ASP A 285 -18.50 26.43 -13.39
C ASP A 285 -17.20 26.08 -14.13
N ASN A 286 -17.32 25.51 -15.32
CA ASN A 286 -16.19 25.04 -16.14
C ASN A 286 -15.35 23.91 -15.53
N PHE A 287 -15.83 23.20 -14.50
CA PHE A 287 -15.13 22.06 -13.93
C PHE A 287 -15.09 20.85 -14.89
N CYS A 288 -16.20 20.57 -15.57
CA CYS A 288 -16.30 19.51 -16.55
C CYS A 288 -17.44 19.78 -17.55
N THR A 289 -17.41 19.10 -18.69
CA THR A 289 -18.54 19.04 -19.62
C THR A 289 -19.53 17.99 -19.14
N VAL A 290 -20.74 18.43 -18.81
CA VAL A 290 -21.82 17.52 -18.40
C VAL A 290 -22.49 16.97 -19.66
N VAL A 291 -22.56 15.67 -19.79
CA VAL A 291 -23.22 14.94 -20.88
C VAL A 291 -24.50 14.28 -20.39
N GLN A 292 -25.44 14.03 -21.29
CA GLN A 292 -26.78 13.52 -20.92
C GLN A 292 -26.79 12.00 -20.76
N ASP A 293 -25.97 11.29 -21.53
CA ASP A 293 -25.90 9.82 -21.48
C ASP A 293 -24.49 9.28 -21.73
N LYS A 294 -24.36 7.96 -21.56
CA LYS A 294 -23.10 7.22 -21.73
C LYS A 294 -22.58 7.25 -23.18
N ASN A 295 -23.46 7.30 -24.18
CA ASN A 295 -23.05 7.27 -25.57
C ASN A 295 -22.44 8.61 -25.97
N GLU A 296 -23.04 9.72 -25.50
CA GLU A 296 -22.47 11.05 -25.64
C GLU A 296 -21.09 11.17 -24.98
N LEU A 297 -20.93 10.60 -23.78
CA LEU A 297 -19.62 10.53 -23.10
C LEU A 297 -18.58 9.77 -23.94
N ILE A 298 -18.94 8.58 -24.42
CA ILE A 298 -18.04 7.76 -25.25
C ILE A 298 -17.66 8.53 -26.52
N GLN A 299 -18.62 9.14 -27.19
CA GLN A 299 -18.36 9.90 -28.43
C GLN A 299 -17.50 11.14 -28.20
N SER A 300 -17.65 11.78 -27.05
CA SER A 300 -16.86 12.97 -26.68
C SER A 300 -15.40 12.63 -26.34
N ILE A 301 -15.15 11.47 -25.69
CA ILE A 301 -13.80 11.06 -25.28
C ILE A 301 -13.09 10.28 -26.39
N PHE A 302 -13.84 9.45 -27.11
CA PHE A 302 -13.33 8.57 -28.16
C PHE A 302 -14.11 8.79 -29.48
N PRO A 303 -13.91 9.93 -30.16
CA PRO A 303 -14.65 10.20 -31.39
C PRO A 303 -14.34 9.10 -32.42
N ASP A 304 -15.42 8.54 -32.97
CA ASP A 304 -15.36 7.50 -34.02
C ASP A 304 -14.50 6.27 -33.66
N ILE A 305 -14.61 5.81 -32.40
CA ILE A 305 -13.82 4.68 -31.87
C ILE A 305 -13.96 3.42 -32.75
N GLN A 306 -15.12 3.21 -33.41
CA GLN A 306 -15.36 2.06 -34.27
C GLN A 306 -14.41 2.02 -35.47
N ASN A 307 -13.99 3.17 -35.98
CA ASN A 307 -13.08 3.27 -37.12
C ASN A 307 -11.63 3.54 -36.70
N ASN A 308 -11.44 4.12 -35.49
CA ASN A 308 -10.14 4.60 -35.04
C ASN A 308 -9.47 3.70 -33.98
N TYR A 309 -10.08 2.59 -33.56
CA TYR A 309 -9.53 1.74 -32.47
C TYR A 309 -8.18 1.09 -32.80
N LEU A 310 -7.78 1.04 -34.10
CA LEU A 310 -6.46 0.56 -34.53
C LEU A 310 -5.43 1.69 -34.71
N ASN A 311 -5.84 2.96 -34.65
CA ASN A 311 -4.91 4.08 -34.74
C ASN A 311 -4.29 4.31 -33.35
N HIS A 312 -2.97 4.23 -33.27
CA HIS A 312 -2.18 4.43 -32.06
C HIS A 312 -1.59 5.85 -31.98
N GLU A 313 -2.06 6.79 -32.82
CA GLU A 313 -1.65 8.20 -32.79
C GLU A 313 -2.58 9.05 -31.93
#